data_aa39d2c33a9c6d3ed552d1151f74f805
#
_entry.id   aa39d2c33a9c6d3ed552d1151f74f805
#
_cell.length_a   1.000
_cell.length_b   1.000
_cell.length_c   1.000
_cell.angle_alpha   90.00
_cell.angle_beta   90.00
_cell.angle_gamma   90.00
#
_symmetry.space_group_name_H-M   'P 1'
#
loop_
_entity.id
_entity.type
_entity.pdbx_description
1 polymer ?
#
loop_
_entity_poly.entity_id
_entity_poly.type
_entity_poly.pdbx_seq_one_letter_code
_entity_poly.pdbx_strand_id
1 'polypeptide(L)'
;MRALNFLIIVFFLTSCNQERKSDFSINGTTNELKNGTVLYLYDASKEKIIDSVRVQNNKFNFKTNLQNYPIPAVLKNKDNSLYKRLWLENKRMIFNASNRNFENAEILGSDSEIKYDNLYKAVDTLPRKEREKLLTKFIKSNSDNVLGSYVLAEWYISLKKEQTEPLFNQFSENNKNSVYGKEICKYIESNQNPKIGEKYVDFESTDQYGKKKKLSELKGKLTLLEFWASWCAPCRKDNKNLVDYYVEYKSLGFEIFQVSLDDNKEQWLEAIKEDNLNWTNVSELKGWKNNGAMIYGINLLPTNYLIDENGIIISKDLRGEELKQKIKEILE
;
A
#
# COMPACT_ATOMS: atom_id res chain seq x y z
N MET A 1 35.58 59.08 -44.10
CA MET A 1 34.99 57.78 -43.71
C MET A 1 35.25 57.58 -42.22
N ARG A 2 34.22 57.74 -41.38
CA ARG A 2 34.30 57.56 -39.90
C ARG A 2 33.85 56.14 -39.61
N ALA A 3 34.74 55.31 -39.06
CA ALA A 3 34.42 53.96 -38.58
C ALA A 3 33.69 54.06 -37.23
N LEU A 4 32.50 53.54 -37.15
CA LEU A 4 31.67 53.49 -35.94
C LEU A 4 31.94 52.12 -35.24
N ASN A 5 32.71 52.15 -34.16
CA ASN A 5 32.93 50.97 -33.32
C ASN A 5 31.71 50.65 -32.47
N PHE A 6 31.02 49.53 -32.75
CA PHE A 6 29.93 49.00 -31.97
C PHE A 6 30.50 48.16 -30.80
N LEU A 7 30.39 48.70 -29.61
CA LEU A 7 30.78 47.99 -28.37
C LEU A 7 29.64 47.06 -27.94
N ILE A 8 29.78 45.74 -28.15
CA ILE A 8 28.81 44.75 -27.70
C ILE A 8 29.07 44.49 -26.22
N ILE A 9 28.19 44.98 -25.36
CA ILE A 9 28.19 44.68 -23.92
C ILE A 9 27.43 43.35 -23.74
N VAL A 10 28.17 42.24 -23.48
CA VAL A 10 27.59 40.94 -23.12
C VAL A 10 27.24 40.99 -21.62
N PHE A 11 25.96 41.08 -21.31
CA PHE A 11 25.46 40.88 -19.95
C PHE A 11 25.52 39.39 -19.59
N PHE A 12 26.49 38.99 -18.82
CA PHE A 12 26.46 37.67 -18.14
C PHE A 12 25.41 37.76 -17.02
N LEU A 13 24.22 37.17 -17.27
CA LEU A 13 23.28 36.85 -16.24
C LEU A 13 23.83 35.67 -15.46
N THR A 14 24.60 35.92 -14.41
CA THR A 14 24.86 34.93 -13.38
C THR A 14 23.58 34.67 -12.62
N SER A 15 22.86 33.63 -13.02
CA SER A 15 21.78 33.06 -12.22
C SER A 15 22.40 32.49 -10.96
N CYS A 16 22.45 33.29 -9.89
CA CYS A 16 22.69 32.80 -8.54
C CYS A 16 21.54 31.88 -8.17
N ASN A 17 21.70 30.56 -8.31
CA ASN A 17 20.89 29.58 -7.61
C ASN A 17 21.17 29.77 -6.12
N GLN A 18 20.44 30.65 -5.47
CA GLN A 18 20.46 30.77 -4.02
C GLN A 18 19.81 29.51 -3.45
N GLU A 19 20.60 28.50 -3.07
CA GLU A 19 20.12 27.38 -2.26
C GLU A 19 19.39 27.98 -1.06
N ARG A 20 18.08 27.80 -1.00
CA ARG A 20 17.30 28.22 0.16
C ARG A 20 17.85 27.46 1.38
N LYS A 21 18.48 28.19 2.31
CA LYS A 21 18.90 27.60 3.59
C LYS A 21 17.68 26.95 4.25
N SER A 22 17.82 25.68 4.61
CA SER A 22 16.80 24.97 5.36
C SER A 22 16.72 25.53 6.78
N ASP A 23 15.50 25.90 7.20
CA ASP A 23 15.20 26.26 8.60
C ASP A 23 14.76 25.04 9.43
N PHE A 24 14.92 23.85 8.88
CA PHE A 24 14.51 22.61 9.54
C PHE A 24 15.34 22.31 10.79
N SER A 25 14.63 22.02 11.86
CA SER A 25 15.18 21.37 13.04
C SER A 25 14.11 20.59 13.79
N ILE A 26 14.49 19.51 14.48
CA ILE A 26 13.65 18.83 15.47
C ILE A 26 14.34 18.91 16.81
N ASN A 27 13.72 19.59 17.78
CA ASN A 27 14.12 19.55 19.17
C ASN A 27 13.30 18.48 19.89
N GLY A 28 13.96 17.38 20.28
CA GLY A 28 13.31 16.24 20.92
C GLY A 28 13.55 16.15 22.41
N THR A 29 12.49 15.81 23.15
CA THR A 29 12.57 15.45 24.57
C THR A 29 11.93 14.08 24.79
N THR A 30 12.61 13.22 25.54
CA THR A 30 12.17 11.86 25.89
C THR A 30 12.26 11.67 27.40
N ASN A 31 11.77 10.55 27.95
CA ASN A 31 11.88 10.24 29.38
C ASN A 31 12.56 8.89 29.65
N GLU A 32 12.78 8.07 28.66
CA GLU A 32 13.20 6.66 28.85
C GLU A 32 14.45 6.27 28.05
N LEU A 33 15.04 7.20 27.28
CA LEU A 33 16.16 6.86 26.42
C LEU A 33 17.49 7.03 27.12
N LYS A 34 18.30 5.97 27.10
CA LYS A 34 19.65 6.01 27.64
C LYS A 34 20.53 6.99 26.86
N ASN A 35 21.43 7.70 27.59
CA ASN A 35 22.47 8.50 26.96
C ASN A 35 23.28 7.67 25.96
N GLY A 36 23.53 8.23 24.79
CA GLY A 36 24.22 7.53 23.71
C GLY A 36 23.34 6.74 22.76
N THR A 37 22.05 6.56 23.05
CA THR A 37 21.08 5.96 22.06
C THR A 37 21.13 6.76 20.77
N VAL A 38 21.34 6.06 19.64
CA VAL A 38 21.36 6.67 18.31
C VAL A 38 19.96 6.63 17.72
N LEU A 39 19.45 7.79 17.33
CA LEU A 39 18.20 7.94 16.60
C LEU A 39 18.52 8.32 15.16
N TYR A 40 17.81 7.71 14.24
CA TYR A 40 17.89 7.92 12.81
C TYR A 40 16.62 8.58 12.31
N LEU A 41 16.75 9.64 11.53
CA LEU A 41 15.68 10.27 10.78
C LEU A 41 15.68 9.66 9.39
N TYR A 42 14.62 8.94 9.03
CA TYR A 42 14.51 8.13 7.82
C TYR A 42 13.41 8.67 6.88
N ASP A 43 13.76 8.94 5.63
CA ASP A 43 12.79 9.31 4.58
C ASP A 43 12.08 8.04 4.09
N ALA A 44 10.80 7.90 4.44
CA ALA A 44 10.01 6.72 4.07
C ALA A 44 9.72 6.65 2.56
N SER A 45 9.74 7.78 1.84
CA SER A 45 9.48 7.82 0.40
C SER A 45 10.69 7.42 -0.44
N LYS A 46 11.90 7.60 0.07
CA LYS A 46 13.18 7.32 -0.61
C LYS A 46 13.93 6.15 0.00
N GLU A 47 13.38 5.58 1.08
CA GLU A 47 13.97 4.47 1.82
C GLU A 47 15.43 4.73 2.26
N LYS A 48 15.71 5.94 2.73
CA LYS A 48 17.06 6.34 3.13
C LYS A 48 17.12 7.14 4.43
N ILE A 49 18.25 7.04 5.12
CA ILE A 49 18.55 7.87 6.29
C ILE A 49 18.82 9.29 5.80
N ILE A 50 18.12 10.27 6.40
CA ILE A 50 18.34 11.70 6.21
C ILE A 50 19.47 12.16 7.12
N ASP A 51 19.40 11.79 8.41
CA ASP A 51 20.33 12.22 9.45
C ASP A 51 20.31 11.27 10.65
N SER A 52 21.28 11.41 11.56
CA SER A 52 21.30 10.66 12.82
C SER A 52 21.87 11.50 13.95
N VAL A 53 21.33 11.30 15.16
CA VAL A 53 21.77 12.01 16.37
C VAL A 53 21.88 11.07 17.56
N ARG A 54 22.62 11.49 18.58
CA ARG A 54 22.73 10.78 19.88
C ARG A 54 21.91 11.49 20.95
N VAL A 55 21.14 10.70 21.68
CA VAL A 55 20.39 11.20 22.85
C VAL A 55 21.38 11.53 23.98
N GLN A 56 21.19 12.68 24.59
CA GLN A 56 21.91 13.10 25.81
C GLN A 56 20.92 13.78 26.78
N ASN A 57 20.91 13.35 28.03
CA ASN A 57 20.04 13.89 29.08
C ASN A 57 18.55 13.96 28.63
N ASN A 58 18.05 12.86 28.03
CA ASN A 58 16.71 12.74 27.49
C ASN A 58 16.38 13.76 26.39
N LYS A 59 17.39 14.32 25.72
CA LYS A 59 17.20 15.29 24.61
C LYS A 59 17.97 14.88 23.38
N PHE A 60 17.49 15.32 22.25
CA PHE A 60 18.18 15.21 20.96
C PHE A 60 17.82 16.40 20.06
N ASN A 61 18.68 16.69 19.08
CA ASN A 61 18.44 17.77 18.13
C ASN A 61 18.90 17.33 16.73
N PHE A 62 17.97 17.33 15.78
CA PHE A 62 18.27 17.26 14.35
C PHE A 62 18.33 18.66 13.78
N LYS A 63 19.34 18.92 12.96
CA LYS A 63 19.48 20.16 12.20
C LYS A 63 20.16 19.83 10.89
N THR A 64 19.38 19.64 9.86
CA THR A 64 19.87 19.24 8.54
C THR A 64 19.14 20.00 7.43
N ASN A 65 19.64 19.93 6.22
CA ASN A 65 19.01 20.61 5.08
C ASN A 65 17.99 19.67 4.42
N LEU A 66 16.71 20.02 4.46
CA LEU A 66 15.64 19.28 3.79
C LEU A 66 15.40 19.86 2.40
N GLN A 67 15.37 18.95 1.42
CA GLN A 67 14.92 19.25 0.06
C GLN A 67 13.57 18.55 -0.19
N ASN A 68 12.66 19.18 -0.93
CA ASN A 68 11.38 18.60 -1.35
C ASN A 68 10.48 18.15 -0.17
N TYR A 69 10.09 19.08 0.67
CA TYR A 69 9.13 18.86 1.77
C TYR A 69 7.67 19.19 1.33
N PRO A 70 6.65 18.65 2.04
CA PRO A 70 6.74 17.80 3.22
C PRO A 70 7.26 16.40 2.91
N ILE A 71 7.95 15.77 3.89
CA ILE A 71 8.53 14.43 3.76
C ILE A 71 7.86 13.50 4.78
N PRO A 72 7.25 12.37 4.35
CA PRO A 72 6.85 11.32 5.28
C PRO A 72 8.10 10.62 5.82
N ALA A 73 8.31 10.72 7.11
CA ALA A 73 9.52 10.24 7.76
C ALA A 73 9.23 9.27 8.91
N VAL A 74 10.26 8.54 9.28
CA VAL A 74 10.27 7.72 10.50
C VAL A 74 11.48 8.12 11.35
N LEU A 75 11.22 8.50 12.59
CA LEU A 75 12.24 8.64 13.61
C LEU A 75 12.34 7.31 14.35
N LYS A 76 13.52 6.68 14.35
CA LYS A 76 13.68 5.31 14.87
C LYS A 76 15.09 5.05 15.40
N ASN A 77 15.26 4.03 16.24
CA ASN A 77 16.56 3.46 16.56
C ASN A 77 16.97 2.36 15.54
N LYS A 78 18.14 1.75 15.73
CA LYS A 78 18.72 0.81 14.77
C LYS A 78 17.90 -0.47 14.57
N ASP A 79 17.33 -1.01 15.64
CA ASP A 79 16.58 -2.26 15.66
C ASP A 79 15.05 -2.07 15.48
N ASN A 80 14.61 -0.84 15.25
CA ASN A 80 13.20 -0.43 15.14
C ASN A 80 12.34 -0.73 16.39
N SER A 81 12.95 -0.99 17.56
CA SER A 81 12.20 -1.13 18.81
C SER A 81 11.60 0.20 19.29
N LEU A 82 12.14 1.30 18.80
CA LEU A 82 11.60 2.65 18.96
C LEU A 82 11.35 3.21 17.58
N TYR A 83 10.13 3.63 17.31
CA TYR A 83 9.81 4.32 16.06
C TYR A 83 8.66 5.30 16.24
N LYS A 84 8.67 6.38 15.49
CA LYS A 84 7.56 7.33 15.35
C LYS A 84 7.49 7.79 13.90
N ARG A 85 6.34 7.63 13.26
CA ARG A 85 6.04 8.26 11.97
C ARG A 85 5.73 9.73 12.18
N LEU A 86 6.21 10.58 11.31
CA LEU A 86 5.98 12.03 11.36
C LEU A 86 6.16 12.66 9.98
N TRP A 87 5.57 13.84 9.79
CA TRP A 87 5.73 14.63 8.59
C TRP A 87 6.74 15.74 8.82
N LEU A 88 7.85 15.73 8.05
CA LEU A 88 8.88 16.78 8.13
C LEU A 88 8.51 17.94 7.22
N GLU A 89 8.64 19.15 7.74
CA GLU A 89 8.54 20.40 6.98
C GLU A 89 9.79 21.26 7.21
N ASN A 90 10.07 22.21 6.33
CA ASN A 90 11.19 23.12 6.47
C ASN A 90 10.91 24.18 7.55
N LYS A 91 10.69 23.75 8.77
CA LYS A 91 10.34 24.56 9.94
C LYS A 91 11.03 24.02 11.19
N ARG A 92 10.96 24.79 12.26
CA ARG A 92 11.35 24.31 13.60
C ARG A 92 10.25 23.41 14.15
N MET A 93 10.57 22.17 14.41
CA MET A 93 9.67 21.17 14.93
C MET A 93 10.06 20.77 16.37
N ILE A 94 9.07 20.32 17.13
CA ILE A 94 9.24 19.81 18.49
C ILE A 94 8.74 18.37 18.52
N PHE A 95 9.55 17.49 19.09
CA PHE A 95 9.19 16.11 19.42
C PHE A 95 9.11 16.01 20.93
N ASN A 96 7.94 15.76 21.49
CA ASN A 96 7.74 15.71 22.92
C ASN A 96 7.19 14.34 23.39
N ALA A 97 8.06 13.55 24.00
CA ALA A 97 7.74 12.29 24.67
C ALA A 97 8.10 12.32 26.17
N SER A 98 8.15 13.50 26.80
CA SER A 98 8.56 13.64 28.22
C SER A 98 7.61 12.94 29.20
N ASN A 99 6.33 12.82 28.85
CA ASN A 99 5.28 12.16 29.65
C ASN A 99 4.54 11.07 28.87
N ARG A 100 5.15 10.53 27.82
CA ARG A 100 4.55 9.55 26.91
C ARG A 100 5.62 8.56 26.45
N ASN A 101 5.24 7.41 25.92
CA ASN A 101 6.17 6.56 25.20
C ASN A 101 6.57 7.22 23.87
N PHE A 102 7.68 6.78 23.29
CA PHE A 102 8.28 7.35 22.09
C PHE A 102 7.33 7.37 20.89
N GLU A 103 6.56 6.31 20.71
CA GLU A 103 5.61 6.16 19.59
C GLU A 103 4.46 7.17 19.63
N ASN A 104 4.05 7.56 20.86
CA ASN A 104 2.95 8.50 21.10
C ASN A 104 3.45 9.92 21.35
N ALA A 105 4.71 10.24 20.99
CA ALA A 105 5.25 11.58 21.07
C ALA A 105 4.35 12.59 20.36
N GLU A 106 4.18 13.75 20.98
CA GLU A 106 3.53 14.89 20.37
C GLU A 106 4.48 15.60 19.42
N ILE A 107 4.02 15.88 18.21
CA ILE A 107 4.80 16.57 17.19
C ILE A 107 4.17 17.94 16.95
N LEU A 108 4.96 19.00 17.12
CA LEU A 108 4.54 20.37 16.88
C LEU A 108 5.39 21.01 15.78
N GLY A 109 4.85 22.02 15.09
CA GLY A 109 5.57 22.78 14.06
C GLY A 109 5.48 22.21 12.65
N SER A 110 4.71 21.14 12.42
CA SER A 110 4.41 20.60 11.10
C SER A 110 2.90 20.69 10.83
N ASP A 111 2.50 21.48 9.82
CA ASP A 111 1.11 21.59 9.41
C ASP A 111 0.61 20.28 8.77
N SER A 112 1.50 19.58 8.07
CA SER A 112 1.21 18.29 7.46
C SER A 112 0.96 17.21 8.51
N GLU A 113 1.73 17.20 9.61
CA GLU A 113 1.49 16.32 10.75
C GLU A 113 0.12 16.55 11.38
N ILE A 114 -0.22 17.82 11.65
CA ILE A 114 -1.52 18.19 12.23
C ILE A 114 -2.68 17.75 11.32
N LYS A 115 -2.57 18.01 10.02
CA LYS A 115 -3.59 17.60 9.04
C LYS A 115 -3.76 16.08 8.98
N TYR A 116 -2.65 15.35 8.94
CA TYR A 116 -2.64 13.90 8.87
C TYR A 116 -3.22 13.27 10.15
N ASP A 117 -2.76 13.72 11.31
CA ASP A 117 -3.20 13.23 12.62
C ASP A 117 -4.71 13.46 12.83
N ASN A 118 -5.20 14.66 12.48
CA ASN A 118 -6.63 14.99 12.54
C ASN A 118 -7.48 14.13 11.60
N LEU A 119 -6.97 13.84 10.39
CA LEU A 119 -7.65 12.94 9.45
C LEU A 119 -7.81 11.55 10.05
N TYR A 120 -6.71 10.95 10.55
CA TYR A 120 -6.72 9.57 11.03
C TYR A 120 -7.53 9.41 12.31
N LYS A 121 -7.47 10.35 13.23
CA LYS A 121 -8.35 10.36 14.40
C LYS A 121 -9.84 10.37 14.02
N ALA A 122 -10.18 11.06 12.95
CA ALA A 122 -11.57 11.11 12.48
C ALA A 122 -11.96 9.83 11.72
N VAL A 123 -11.09 9.30 10.82
CA VAL A 123 -11.45 8.11 10.01
C VAL A 123 -11.61 6.86 10.84
N ASP A 124 -10.89 6.72 11.95
CA ASP A 124 -10.96 5.55 12.85
C ASP A 124 -12.33 5.42 13.55
N THR A 125 -13.05 6.52 13.72
CA THR A 125 -14.34 6.56 14.42
C THR A 125 -15.54 6.58 13.49
N LEU A 126 -15.34 6.79 12.18
CA LEU A 126 -16.43 6.98 11.22
C LEU A 126 -16.88 5.66 10.57
N PRO A 127 -18.19 5.51 10.31
CA PRO A 127 -18.70 4.48 9.42
C PRO A 127 -18.08 4.59 8.01
N ARG A 128 -17.99 3.47 7.31
CA ARG A 128 -17.31 3.38 5.99
C ARG A 128 -17.68 4.50 5.02
N LYS A 129 -18.97 4.77 4.81
CA LYS A 129 -19.45 5.77 3.84
C LYS A 129 -19.02 7.20 4.18
N GLU A 130 -19.01 7.54 5.46
CA GLU A 130 -18.59 8.87 5.95
C GLU A 130 -17.07 9.00 5.90
N ARG A 131 -16.35 7.92 6.22
CA ARG A 131 -14.90 7.82 6.07
C ARG A 131 -14.47 8.07 4.63
N GLU A 132 -15.08 7.39 3.65
CA GLU A 132 -14.80 7.56 2.22
C GLU A 132 -15.03 9.01 1.77
N LYS A 133 -16.09 9.67 2.25
CA LYS A 133 -16.35 11.09 1.97
C LYS A 133 -15.27 12.01 2.55
N LEU A 134 -14.86 11.75 3.80
CA LEU A 134 -13.83 12.54 4.47
C LEU A 134 -12.47 12.39 3.75
N LEU A 135 -12.07 11.15 3.45
CA LEU A 135 -10.86 10.85 2.68
C LEU A 135 -10.87 11.54 1.32
N THR A 136 -11.95 11.43 0.57
CA THR A 136 -12.12 12.09 -0.73
C THR A 136 -11.95 13.60 -0.63
N LYS A 137 -12.57 14.24 0.37
CA LYS A 137 -12.44 15.68 0.60
C LYS A 137 -11.00 16.05 0.92
N PHE A 138 -10.35 15.29 1.80
CA PHE A 138 -8.96 15.53 2.20
C PHE A 138 -7.99 15.42 1.02
N ILE A 139 -8.09 14.34 0.23
CA ILE A 139 -7.25 14.08 -0.93
C ILE A 139 -7.39 15.21 -1.96
N LYS A 140 -8.61 15.65 -2.26
CA LYS A 140 -8.87 16.78 -3.16
C LYS A 140 -8.23 18.09 -2.67
N SER A 141 -8.34 18.38 -1.36
CA SER A 141 -7.76 19.58 -0.76
C SER A 141 -6.22 19.57 -0.69
N ASN A 142 -5.59 18.44 -0.96
CA ASN A 142 -4.14 18.25 -0.94
C ASN A 142 -3.61 17.68 -2.27
N SER A 143 -4.31 17.91 -3.38
CA SER A 143 -3.98 17.37 -4.70
C SER A 143 -2.65 17.91 -5.29
N ASP A 144 -2.16 19.02 -4.81
CA ASP A 144 -0.94 19.71 -5.23
C ASP A 144 0.29 19.36 -4.38
N ASN A 145 0.13 18.61 -3.28
CA ASN A 145 1.23 18.20 -2.41
C ASN A 145 1.26 16.70 -2.12
N VAL A 146 2.41 16.19 -1.66
CA VAL A 146 2.65 14.76 -1.45
C VAL A 146 1.72 14.12 -0.40
N LEU A 147 1.15 14.91 0.50
CA LEU A 147 0.22 14.41 1.52
C LEU A 147 -1.05 13.82 0.89
N GLY A 148 -1.57 14.45 -0.17
CA GLY A 148 -2.72 13.94 -0.92
C GLY A 148 -2.43 12.61 -1.60
N SER A 149 -1.28 12.48 -2.27
CA SER A 149 -0.88 11.24 -2.94
C SER A 149 -0.55 10.13 -1.94
N TYR A 150 0.06 10.47 -0.81
CA TYR A 150 0.32 9.53 0.29
C TYR A 150 -0.98 8.94 0.84
N VAL A 151 -1.94 9.80 1.22
CA VAL A 151 -3.23 9.33 1.75
C VAL A 151 -4.00 8.51 0.72
N LEU A 152 -3.98 8.91 -0.57
CA LEU A 152 -4.61 8.08 -1.60
C LEU A 152 -3.91 6.73 -1.76
N ALA A 153 -2.58 6.67 -1.64
CA ALA A 153 -1.83 5.41 -1.70
C ALA A 153 -2.09 4.47 -0.51
N GLU A 154 -2.50 4.98 0.62
CA GLU A 154 -2.94 4.15 1.75
C GLU A 154 -4.38 3.61 1.59
N TRP A 155 -5.22 4.31 0.81
CA TRP A 155 -6.66 4.03 0.77
C TRP A 155 -7.20 3.59 -0.60
N TYR A 156 -6.40 3.58 -1.69
CA TYR A 156 -6.89 3.31 -3.04
C TYR A 156 -7.57 1.94 -3.19
N ILE A 157 -7.11 0.91 -2.47
CA ILE A 157 -7.74 -0.41 -2.49
C ILE A 157 -9.16 -0.35 -1.90
N SER A 158 -9.32 0.32 -0.75
CA SER A 158 -10.62 0.47 -0.09
C SER A 158 -11.58 1.37 -0.88
N LEU A 159 -11.06 2.42 -1.52
CA LEU A 159 -11.83 3.35 -2.36
C LEU A 159 -12.21 2.74 -3.71
N LYS A 160 -11.54 1.68 -4.15
CA LYS A 160 -11.68 1.06 -5.47
C LYS A 160 -11.29 1.99 -6.62
N LYS A 161 -11.10 1.41 -7.82
CA LYS A 161 -10.66 2.15 -9.02
C LYS A 161 -11.59 3.31 -9.36
N GLU A 162 -12.90 3.08 -9.32
CA GLU A 162 -13.93 4.04 -9.72
C GLU A 162 -13.87 5.36 -8.93
N GLN A 163 -13.42 5.31 -7.67
CA GLN A 163 -13.21 6.52 -6.84
C GLN A 163 -11.77 7.00 -6.88
N THR A 164 -10.81 6.10 -7.02
CA THR A 164 -9.37 6.40 -7.00
C THR A 164 -8.92 7.17 -8.24
N GLU A 165 -9.34 6.72 -9.44
CA GLU A 165 -8.90 7.32 -10.71
C GLU A 165 -9.30 8.80 -10.87
N PRO A 166 -10.55 9.22 -10.56
CA PRO A 166 -10.90 10.63 -10.61
C PRO A 166 -10.14 11.52 -9.60
N LEU A 167 -9.69 10.94 -8.47
CA LEU A 167 -8.87 11.66 -7.48
C LEU A 167 -7.43 11.80 -7.98
N PHE A 168 -6.86 10.72 -8.50
CA PHE A 168 -5.52 10.71 -9.08
C PHE A 168 -5.37 11.69 -10.24
N ASN A 169 -6.39 11.79 -11.10
CA ASN A 169 -6.37 12.68 -12.25
C ASN A 169 -6.30 14.19 -11.86
N GLN A 170 -6.73 14.56 -10.65
CA GLN A 170 -6.65 15.91 -10.11
C GLN A 170 -5.26 16.26 -9.54
N PHE A 171 -4.36 15.28 -9.39
CA PHE A 171 -3.03 15.54 -8.85
C PHE A 171 -2.17 16.37 -9.80
N SER A 172 -1.31 17.21 -9.20
CA SER A 172 -0.23 17.88 -9.92
C SER A 172 0.73 16.84 -10.53
N GLU A 173 1.47 17.21 -11.57
CA GLU A 173 2.45 16.33 -12.20
C GLU A 173 3.53 15.85 -11.21
N ASN A 174 3.94 16.68 -10.27
CA ASN A 174 4.85 16.29 -9.20
C ASN A 174 4.27 15.18 -8.32
N ASN A 175 2.99 15.26 -7.98
CA ASN A 175 2.30 14.24 -7.20
C ASN A 175 2.11 12.93 -7.98
N LYS A 176 1.72 12.99 -9.25
CA LYS A 176 1.60 11.83 -10.13
C LYS A 176 2.94 11.11 -10.29
N ASN A 177 4.04 11.86 -10.36
CA ASN A 177 5.39 11.32 -10.51
C ASN A 177 6.07 10.91 -9.18
N SER A 178 5.44 11.17 -8.04
CA SER A 178 5.91 10.70 -6.73
C SER A 178 5.89 9.18 -6.65
N VAL A 179 6.56 8.59 -5.65
CA VAL A 179 6.50 7.13 -5.40
C VAL A 179 5.07 6.67 -5.18
N TYR A 180 4.27 7.45 -4.46
CA TYR A 180 2.86 7.17 -4.19
C TYR A 180 1.99 7.31 -5.44
N GLY A 181 2.21 8.36 -6.24
CA GLY A 181 1.50 8.55 -7.50
C GLY A 181 1.76 7.42 -8.49
N LYS A 182 3.01 6.96 -8.62
CA LYS A 182 3.36 5.81 -9.46
C LYS A 182 2.71 4.51 -9.00
N GLU A 183 2.62 4.30 -7.70
CA GLU A 183 1.93 3.13 -7.13
C GLU A 183 0.43 3.16 -7.47
N ILE A 184 -0.22 4.30 -7.30
CA ILE A 184 -1.63 4.49 -7.63
C ILE A 184 -1.87 4.32 -9.15
N CYS A 185 -1.01 4.89 -9.98
CA CYS A 185 -1.07 4.75 -11.45
C CYS A 185 -1.02 3.28 -11.85
N LYS A 186 -0.06 2.53 -11.30
CA LYS A 186 0.07 1.09 -11.53
C LYS A 186 -1.21 0.32 -11.16
N TYR A 187 -1.84 0.66 -10.04
CA TYR A 187 -3.12 0.07 -9.64
C TYR A 187 -4.22 0.39 -10.65
N ILE A 188 -4.37 1.65 -11.05
CA ILE A 188 -5.39 2.08 -12.01
C ILE A 188 -5.22 1.35 -13.35
N GLU A 189 -3.99 1.26 -13.85
CA GLU A 189 -3.67 0.59 -15.12
C GLU A 189 -3.88 -0.93 -15.07
N SER A 190 -3.48 -1.58 -13.98
CA SER A 190 -3.60 -3.02 -13.83
C SER A 190 -5.02 -3.50 -13.50
N ASN A 191 -5.82 -2.67 -12.84
CA ASN A 191 -7.15 -3.04 -12.37
C ASN A 191 -8.16 -3.12 -13.51
N GLN A 192 -8.45 -4.34 -13.95
CA GLN A 192 -9.43 -4.64 -14.99
C GLN A 192 -10.80 -5.00 -14.40
N ASN A 193 -10.81 -5.50 -13.13
CA ASN A 193 -12.02 -5.84 -12.37
C ASN A 193 -13.07 -6.60 -13.21
N PRO A 194 -12.70 -7.77 -13.79
CA PRO A 194 -13.57 -8.50 -14.70
C PRO A 194 -14.88 -8.93 -14.03
N LYS A 195 -15.95 -8.94 -14.82
CA LYS A 195 -17.32 -9.17 -14.35
C LYS A 195 -17.84 -10.54 -14.79
N ILE A 196 -18.95 -10.96 -14.18
CA ILE A 196 -19.70 -12.13 -14.64
C ILE A 196 -20.11 -11.94 -16.11
N GLY A 197 -19.88 -12.96 -16.93
CA GLY A 197 -20.06 -12.95 -18.37
C GLY A 197 -18.85 -12.53 -19.18
N GLU A 198 -17.80 -11.99 -18.54
CA GLU A 198 -16.55 -11.63 -19.20
C GLU A 198 -15.52 -12.76 -19.09
N LYS A 199 -14.54 -12.74 -19.99
CA LYS A 199 -13.42 -13.65 -19.92
C LYS A 199 -12.54 -13.29 -18.73
N TYR A 200 -12.03 -14.31 -18.02
CA TYR A 200 -11.08 -14.09 -16.93
C TYR A 200 -9.80 -13.39 -17.44
N VAL A 201 -9.13 -12.68 -16.56
CA VAL A 201 -7.84 -12.05 -16.84
C VAL A 201 -6.73 -12.93 -16.31
N ASP A 202 -5.86 -13.40 -17.22
CA ASP A 202 -4.73 -14.25 -16.85
C ASP A 202 -3.65 -13.47 -16.08
N PHE A 203 -3.00 -14.12 -15.15
CA PHE A 203 -1.84 -13.60 -14.44
C PHE A 203 -0.94 -14.73 -13.94
N GLU A 204 0.31 -14.37 -13.65
CA GLU A 204 1.31 -15.28 -13.09
C GLU A 204 1.58 -14.94 -11.62
N SER A 205 1.73 -15.99 -10.79
CA SER A 205 2.15 -15.85 -9.41
C SER A 205 3.09 -17.01 -9.03
N THR A 206 3.58 -17.06 -7.78
CA THR A 206 4.55 -18.07 -7.34
C THR A 206 3.88 -19.04 -6.39
N ASP A 207 4.03 -20.37 -6.64
CA ASP A 207 3.46 -21.40 -5.77
C ASP A 207 4.30 -21.62 -4.49
N GLN A 208 3.79 -22.45 -3.59
CA GLN A 208 4.44 -22.76 -2.32
C GLN A 208 5.82 -23.44 -2.47
N TYR A 209 6.13 -23.96 -3.66
CA TYR A 209 7.41 -24.58 -4.00
C TYR A 209 8.37 -23.63 -4.73
N GLY A 210 7.99 -22.38 -4.92
CA GLY A 210 8.79 -21.36 -5.62
C GLY A 210 8.68 -21.40 -7.15
N LYS A 211 7.74 -22.17 -7.72
CA LYS A 211 7.51 -22.24 -9.16
C LYS A 211 6.50 -21.22 -9.62
N LYS A 212 6.73 -20.65 -10.80
CA LYS A 212 5.75 -19.78 -11.45
C LYS A 212 4.55 -20.58 -11.94
N LYS A 213 3.36 -20.05 -11.72
CA LYS A 213 2.07 -20.62 -12.11
C LYS A 213 1.19 -19.54 -12.72
N LYS A 214 0.52 -19.87 -13.82
CA LYS A 214 -0.50 -19.02 -14.44
C LYS A 214 -1.87 -19.60 -14.21
N LEU A 215 -2.88 -18.74 -14.09
CA LEU A 215 -4.26 -19.18 -14.00
C LEU A 215 -4.66 -19.99 -15.24
N SER A 216 -4.18 -19.61 -16.43
CA SER A 216 -4.39 -20.29 -17.71
C SER A 216 -3.77 -21.70 -17.80
N GLU A 217 -2.89 -22.09 -16.90
CA GLU A 217 -2.31 -23.43 -16.87
C GLU A 217 -3.26 -24.50 -16.28
N LEU A 218 -4.27 -24.08 -15.51
CA LEU A 218 -5.27 -24.99 -14.99
C LEU A 218 -6.23 -25.39 -16.12
N LYS A 219 -6.34 -26.70 -16.35
CA LYS A 219 -7.19 -27.27 -17.41
C LYS A 219 -8.36 -28.05 -16.79
N GLY A 220 -9.20 -27.31 -16.07
CA GLY A 220 -10.45 -27.85 -15.54
C GLY A 220 -11.63 -27.53 -16.46
N LYS A 221 -12.72 -28.30 -16.33
CA LYS A 221 -14.02 -27.91 -16.89
C LYS A 221 -14.62 -26.73 -16.11
N LEU A 222 -14.23 -26.65 -14.84
CA LEU A 222 -14.66 -25.62 -13.91
C LEU A 222 -13.50 -25.25 -12.99
N THR A 223 -13.15 -23.96 -12.93
CA THR A 223 -12.06 -23.45 -12.08
C THR A 223 -12.59 -22.46 -11.07
N LEU A 224 -12.30 -22.67 -9.80
CA LEU A 224 -12.49 -21.68 -8.74
C LEU A 224 -11.20 -20.85 -8.57
N LEU A 225 -11.26 -19.57 -8.89
CA LEU A 225 -10.24 -18.59 -8.53
C LEU A 225 -10.62 -17.99 -7.18
N GLU A 226 -9.86 -18.29 -6.11
CA GLU A 226 -10.15 -17.89 -4.74
C GLU A 226 -9.06 -16.96 -4.20
N PHE A 227 -9.42 -15.82 -3.63
CA PHE A 227 -8.53 -14.90 -2.92
C PHE A 227 -8.74 -15.03 -1.41
N TRP A 228 -7.67 -15.29 -0.69
CA TRP A 228 -7.68 -15.57 0.75
C TRP A 228 -6.42 -15.08 1.47
N ALA A 229 -6.29 -15.34 2.77
CA ALA A 229 -5.05 -15.20 3.53
C ALA A 229 -5.07 -16.09 4.78
N SER A 230 -3.91 -16.42 5.33
CA SER A 230 -3.78 -17.23 6.56
C SER A 230 -4.43 -16.57 7.78
N TRP A 231 -4.38 -15.25 7.85
CA TRP A 231 -4.99 -14.43 8.90
C TRP A 231 -6.49 -14.18 8.71
N CYS A 232 -7.08 -14.59 7.59
CA CYS A 232 -8.49 -14.40 7.29
C CYS A 232 -9.33 -15.53 7.90
N ALA A 233 -9.87 -15.37 9.09
CA ALA A 233 -10.65 -16.40 9.78
C ALA A 233 -11.87 -16.91 8.98
N PRO A 234 -12.67 -16.08 8.28
CA PRO A 234 -13.71 -16.57 7.38
C PRO A 234 -13.17 -17.45 6.26
N CYS A 235 -12.02 -17.09 5.65
CA CYS A 235 -11.38 -17.89 4.60
C CYS A 235 -10.99 -19.28 5.10
N ARG A 236 -10.36 -19.34 6.29
CA ARG A 236 -9.95 -20.60 6.93
C ARG A 236 -11.15 -21.51 7.23
N LYS A 237 -12.30 -20.92 7.52
CA LYS A 237 -13.56 -21.67 7.68
C LYS A 237 -14.05 -22.24 6.35
N ASP A 238 -14.01 -21.44 5.28
CA ASP A 238 -14.48 -21.84 3.95
C ASP A 238 -13.55 -22.90 3.33
N ASN A 239 -12.24 -22.85 3.60
CA ASN A 239 -11.25 -23.84 3.14
C ASN A 239 -11.66 -25.28 3.47
N LYS A 240 -12.26 -25.52 4.62
CA LYS A 240 -12.72 -26.88 5.03
C LYS A 240 -13.76 -27.41 4.04
N ASN A 241 -14.71 -26.59 3.63
CA ASN A 241 -15.72 -26.95 2.64
C ASN A 241 -15.07 -27.18 1.26
N LEU A 242 -14.11 -26.32 0.88
CA LEU A 242 -13.38 -26.45 -0.40
C LEU A 242 -12.61 -27.75 -0.50
N VAL A 243 -12.04 -28.25 0.60
CA VAL A 243 -11.37 -29.56 0.64
C VAL A 243 -12.36 -30.68 0.27
N ASP A 244 -13.55 -30.69 0.88
CA ASP A 244 -14.58 -31.68 0.60
C ASP A 244 -15.04 -31.61 -0.86
N TYR A 245 -15.28 -30.41 -1.38
CA TYR A 245 -15.71 -30.22 -2.78
C TYR A 245 -14.61 -30.60 -3.76
N TYR A 246 -13.36 -30.32 -3.47
CA TYR A 246 -12.25 -30.67 -4.33
C TYR A 246 -12.06 -32.20 -4.40
N VAL A 247 -12.20 -32.91 -3.30
CA VAL A 247 -12.16 -34.38 -3.28
C VAL A 247 -13.32 -34.97 -4.10
N GLU A 248 -14.53 -34.43 -3.97
CA GLU A 248 -15.75 -34.93 -4.61
C GLU A 248 -15.74 -34.67 -6.15
N TYR A 249 -15.30 -33.50 -6.59
CA TYR A 249 -15.48 -33.03 -7.97
C TYR A 249 -14.20 -32.94 -8.82
N LYS A 250 -13.01 -33.15 -8.25
CA LYS A 250 -11.74 -33.10 -9.00
C LYS A 250 -11.72 -34.02 -10.21
N SER A 251 -12.18 -35.27 -10.05
CA SER A 251 -12.21 -36.27 -11.13
C SER A 251 -13.18 -35.89 -12.25
N LEU A 252 -14.15 -35.02 -11.99
CA LEU A 252 -15.10 -34.47 -12.96
C LEU A 252 -14.59 -33.22 -13.67
N GLY A 253 -13.41 -32.68 -13.24
CA GLY A 253 -12.76 -31.54 -13.85
C GLY A 253 -12.87 -30.22 -13.03
N PHE A 254 -13.14 -30.33 -11.72
CA PHE A 254 -13.07 -29.16 -10.84
C PHE A 254 -11.63 -28.86 -10.43
N GLU A 255 -11.19 -27.63 -10.62
CA GLU A 255 -9.89 -27.14 -10.22
C GLU A 255 -9.98 -25.88 -9.36
N ILE A 256 -8.97 -25.68 -8.49
CA ILE A 256 -8.89 -24.50 -7.63
C ILE A 256 -7.53 -23.82 -7.85
N PHE A 257 -7.56 -22.51 -8.12
CA PHE A 257 -6.41 -21.61 -8.12
C PHE A 257 -6.57 -20.64 -6.96
N GLN A 258 -5.81 -20.84 -5.90
CA GLN A 258 -5.97 -20.08 -4.66
C GLN A 258 -4.83 -19.09 -4.48
N VAL A 259 -5.16 -17.79 -4.40
CA VAL A 259 -4.24 -16.66 -4.33
C VAL A 259 -4.21 -16.12 -2.92
N SER A 260 -3.07 -16.24 -2.25
CA SER A 260 -2.91 -15.70 -0.90
C SER A 260 -2.44 -14.26 -0.91
N LEU A 261 -3.06 -13.45 -0.05
CA LEU A 261 -2.70 -12.06 0.27
C LEU A 261 -1.87 -11.99 1.57
N ASP A 262 -1.11 -13.03 1.87
CA ASP A 262 -0.14 -13.01 2.95
C ASP A 262 1.10 -12.18 2.57
N ASP A 263 1.76 -11.62 3.56
CA ASP A 263 3.10 -11.01 3.49
C ASP A 263 4.14 -11.80 4.28
N ASN A 264 3.70 -12.82 5.03
CA ASN A 264 4.54 -13.74 5.77
C ASN A 264 4.45 -15.15 5.17
N LYS A 265 5.60 -15.64 4.67
CA LYS A 265 5.69 -16.94 3.99
C LYS A 265 5.41 -18.10 4.93
N GLU A 266 5.95 -18.07 6.13
CA GLU A 266 5.84 -19.13 7.12
C GLU A 266 4.38 -19.35 7.53
N GLN A 267 3.66 -18.27 7.84
CA GLN A 267 2.23 -18.31 8.19
C GLN A 267 1.38 -18.84 7.04
N TRP A 268 1.66 -18.41 5.80
CA TRP A 268 0.98 -18.90 4.62
C TRP A 268 1.16 -20.40 4.42
N LEU A 269 2.42 -20.91 4.50
CA LEU A 269 2.72 -22.33 4.33
C LEU A 269 2.13 -23.19 5.46
N GLU A 270 2.15 -22.69 6.69
CA GLU A 270 1.53 -23.38 7.84
C GLU A 270 0.01 -23.49 7.63
N ALA A 271 -0.66 -22.43 7.19
CA ALA A 271 -2.09 -22.44 6.91
C ALA A 271 -2.47 -23.41 5.79
N ILE A 272 -1.68 -23.51 4.69
CA ILE A 272 -1.87 -24.52 3.64
C ILE A 272 -1.85 -25.94 4.21
N LYS A 273 -0.88 -26.20 5.08
CA LYS A 273 -0.71 -27.53 5.70
C LYS A 273 -1.85 -27.85 6.67
N GLU A 274 -2.19 -26.92 7.55
CA GLU A 274 -3.25 -27.09 8.55
C GLU A 274 -4.61 -27.34 7.93
N ASP A 275 -4.95 -26.59 6.86
CA ASP A 275 -6.22 -26.69 6.17
C ASP A 275 -6.22 -27.79 5.08
N ASN A 276 -5.11 -28.51 4.86
CA ASN A 276 -4.96 -29.58 3.84
C ASN A 276 -5.28 -29.12 2.41
N LEU A 277 -4.77 -27.95 1.99
CA LEU A 277 -5.05 -27.35 0.69
C LEU A 277 -4.22 -28.01 -0.42
N ASN A 278 -4.75 -29.08 -1.02
CA ASN A 278 -4.06 -29.95 -1.98
C ASN A 278 -4.27 -29.54 -3.46
N TRP A 279 -4.42 -28.26 -3.74
CA TRP A 279 -4.56 -27.66 -5.07
C TRP A 279 -3.48 -26.59 -5.32
N THR A 280 -3.59 -25.84 -6.41
CA THR A 280 -2.62 -24.77 -6.72
C THR A 280 -2.81 -23.58 -5.78
N ASN A 281 -1.83 -23.39 -4.89
CA ASN A 281 -1.75 -22.26 -3.98
C ASN A 281 -0.61 -21.35 -4.40
N VAL A 282 -0.88 -20.05 -4.59
CA VAL A 282 0.11 -19.07 -5.03
C VAL A 282 0.09 -17.83 -4.15
N SER A 283 1.25 -17.17 -4.02
CA SER A 283 1.40 -15.87 -3.37
C SER A 283 2.60 -15.10 -3.90
N GLU A 284 2.52 -13.80 -3.91
CA GLU A 284 3.67 -12.91 -4.12
C GLU A 284 4.25 -12.37 -2.81
N LEU A 285 3.61 -12.69 -1.67
CA LEU A 285 3.95 -12.18 -0.34
C LEU A 285 3.95 -10.64 -0.30
N LYS A 286 2.98 -10.02 -0.96
CA LYS A 286 2.83 -8.56 -1.07
C LYS A 286 1.54 -8.03 -0.46
N GLY A 287 0.84 -8.86 0.32
CA GLY A 287 -0.44 -8.48 0.90
C GLY A 287 -1.43 -8.03 -0.18
N TRP A 288 -2.14 -6.96 0.08
CA TRP A 288 -3.10 -6.37 -0.84
C TRP A 288 -2.49 -5.84 -2.16
N LYS A 289 -1.15 -5.68 -2.23
CA LYS A 289 -0.42 -5.29 -3.44
C LYS A 289 -0.06 -6.49 -4.33
N ASN A 290 -0.64 -7.67 -4.08
CA ASN A 290 -0.55 -8.84 -4.94
C ASN A 290 -1.10 -8.51 -6.33
N ASN A 291 -0.38 -8.91 -7.39
CA ASN A 291 -0.72 -8.57 -8.77
C ASN A 291 -2.11 -9.10 -9.17
N GLY A 292 -2.42 -10.37 -8.86
CA GLY A 292 -3.75 -10.93 -9.11
C GLY A 292 -4.86 -10.15 -8.40
N ALA A 293 -4.63 -9.79 -7.11
CA ALA A 293 -5.58 -8.99 -6.35
C ALA A 293 -5.80 -7.59 -6.96
N MET A 294 -4.75 -6.94 -7.44
CA MET A 294 -4.85 -5.64 -8.13
C MET A 294 -5.62 -5.75 -9.44
N ILE A 295 -5.36 -6.78 -10.26
CA ILE A 295 -6.05 -7.03 -11.54
C ILE A 295 -7.55 -7.21 -11.32
N TYR A 296 -7.93 -8.01 -10.33
CA TYR A 296 -9.34 -8.33 -10.03
C TYR A 296 -10.02 -7.30 -9.11
N GLY A 297 -9.31 -6.26 -8.68
CA GLY A 297 -9.86 -5.22 -7.81
C GLY A 297 -10.29 -5.72 -6.43
N ILE A 298 -9.54 -6.69 -5.89
CA ILE A 298 -9.86 -7.33 -4.60
C ILE A 298 -9.64 -6.33 -3.46
N ASN A 299 -10.67 -6.10 -2.66
CA ASN A 299 -10.65 -5.20 -1.51
C ASN A 299 -11.33 -5.78 -0.26
N LEU A 300 -11.71 -7.05 -0.32
CA LEU A 300 -12.32 -7.83 0.76
C LEU A 300 -11.91 -9.30 0.60
N LEU A 301 -11.74 -10.00 1.71
CA LEU A 301 -11.49 -11.44 1.75
C LEU A 301 -12.57 -12.14 2.59
N PRO A 302 -12.93 -13.39 2.23
CA PRO A 302 -12.62 -14.06 0.99
C PRO A 302 -13.39 -13.46 -0.20
N THR A 303 -12.83 -13.59 -1.41
CA THR A 303 -13.51 -13.25 -2.68
C THR A 303 -13.17 -14.32 -3.71
N ASN A 304 -14.17 -14.81 -4.45
CA ASN A 304 -13.93 -15.82 -5.49
C ASN A 304 -14.67 -15.55 -6.78
N TYR A 305 -14.18 -16.23 -7.82
CA TYR A 305 -14.77 -16.27 -9.15
C TYR A 305 -14.84 -17.71 -9.62
N LEU A 306 -15.98 -18.14 -10.14
CA LEU A 306 -16.14 -19.44 -10.78
C LEU A 306 -16.03 -19.26 -12.30
N ILE A 307 -15.13 -20.01 -12.94
CA ILE A 307 -14.73 -19.84 -14.34
C ILE A 307 -15.02 -21.15 -15.07
N ASP A 308 -15.74 -21.09 -16.19
CA ASP A 308 -16.06 -22.24 -17.03
C ASP A 308 -14.87 -22.69 -17.92
N GLU A 309 -15.06 -23.77 -18.68
CA GLU A 309 -14.05 -24.32 -19.60
C GLU A 309 -13.67 -23.39 -20.76
N ASN A 310 -14.51 -22.41 -21.09
CA ASN A 310 -14.28 -21.38 -22.11
C ASN A 310 -13.52 -20.17 -21.54
N GLY A 311 -13.29 -20.17 -20.22
CA GLY A 311 -12.65 -19.08 -19.50
C GLY A 311 -13.59 -17.91 -19.19
N ILE A 312 -14.90 -18.14 -19.18
CA ILE A 312 -15.90 -17.13 -18.83
C ILE A 312 -16.17 -17.18 -17.32
N ILE A 313 -16.20 -16.03 -16.68
CA ILE A 313 -16.60 -15.89 -15.29
C ILE A 313 -18.13 -16.08 -15.22
N ILE A 314 -18.57 -17.16 -14.59
CA ILE A 314 -19.98 -17.51 -14.51
C ILE A 314 -20.63 -17.17 -13.17
N SER A 315 -19.81 -16.98 -12.13
CA SER A 315 -20.29 -16.58 -10.80
C SER A 315 -19.17 -15.88 -10.01
N LYS A 316 -19.59 -15.14 -8.97
CA LYS A 316 -18.70 -14.46 -8.04
C LYS A 316 -19.22 -14.58 -6.63
N ASP A 317 -18.30 -14.69 -5.65
CA ASP A 317 -18.57 -14.68 -4.20
C ASP A 317 -19.53 -15.78 -3.71
N LEU A 318 -19.58 -16.94 -4.41
CA LEU A 318 -20.34 -18.12 -3.95
C LEU A 318 -19.60 -18.84 -2.83
N ARG A 319 -20.36 -19.34 -1.83
CA ARG A 319 -19.79 -20.03 -0.66
C ARG A 319 -20.70 -21.12 -0.12
N GLY A 320 -20.10 -22.04 0.64
CA GLY A 320 -20.85 -23.10 1.30
C GLY A 320 -21.75 -23.85 0.31
N GLU A 321 -22.96 -24.14 0.70
CA GLU A 321 -23.89 -24.94 -0.09
C GLU A 321 -24.23 -24.32 -1.46
N GLU A 322 -24.28 -22.99 -1.60
CA GLU A 322 -24.51 -22.34 -2.89
C GLU A 322 -23.40 -22.63 -3.91
N LEU A 323 -22.14 -22.62 -3.43
CA LEU A 323 -21.00 -22.99 -4.27
C LEU A 323 -21.06 -24.47 -4.65
N LYS A 324 -21.35 -25.36 -3.68
CA LYS A 324 -21.49 -26.79 -3.92
C LYS A 324 -22.54 -27.11 -4.97
N GLN A 325 -23.73 -26.52 -4.82
CA GLN A 325 -24.83 -26.73 -5.76
C GLN A 325 -24.45 -26.23 -7.18
N LYS A 326 -23.73 -25.11 -7.28
CA LYS A 326 -23.30 -24.57 -8.56
C LYS A 326 -22.24 -25.45 -9.24
N ILE A 327 -21.30 -26.01 -8.46
CA ILE A 327 -20.32 -26.99 -8.96
C ILE A 327 -21.03 -28.24 -9.49
N LYS A 328 -21.96 -28.77 -8.71
CA LYS A 328 -22.77 -29.95 -9.07
C LYS A 328 -23.58 -29.75 -10.35
N GLU A 329 -24.30 -28.61 -10.45
CA GLU A 329 -25.10 -28.25 -11.65
C GLU A 329 -24.29 -28.27 -12.95
N ILE A 330 -23.00 -27.95 -12.89
CA ILE A 330 -22.15 -27.81 -14.07
C ILE A 330 -21.41 -29.10 -14.41
N LEU A 331 -21.05 -29.90 -13.40
CA LEU A 331 -20.18 -31.06 -13.61
C LEU A 331 -20.94 -32.39 -13.64
N GLU A 332 -22.15 -32.47 -13.13
CA GLU A 332 -23.07 -33.63 -13.19
C GLU A 332 -24.21 -33.40 -14.18
#